data_9cba592d1fcd1943654eb59a2b5a8da4
#
_entry.id   9cba592d1fcd1943654eb59a2b5a8da4
#
_cell.length_a   1.000
_cell.length_b   1.000
_cell.length_c   1.000
_cell.angle_alpha   90.00
_cell.angle_beta   90.00
_cell.angle_gamma   90.00
#
_symmetry.space_group_name_H-M   'P 1'
#
loop_
_entity.id
_entity.type
_entity.pdbx_description
1 polymer ?
#
loop_
_entity_poly.entity_id
_entity_poly.type
_entity_poly.pdbx_seq_one_letter_code
_entity_poly.pdbx_strand_id
1 'polypeptide(L)'
;MSEQNSSLSTTERTQRYYFAAWRWHFYAGLFVIPFLIMLTVTGLIMMVSAQQFNQMGLVGDVVITGEPLPISHQAKQALAAVPNGKLDRYVAPEAANRPAFFAIKQGKAVMNVAVDPYNGDVLNVIDKTQTLYAITNDIHGELLIGDFGDWMVEAASSMTILLIVTGLYLWLSKMGWRSFVPELAAKGRAAWKSWHGVLGTWISLFLLLFVLSGLAWAGVWGGKFVQPWSSFPVERKAKLWSSDMTHASLNHGPLDEVPWGLELTPMPISG
;
A
#
# COMPACT_ATOMS: atom_id res chain seq x y z
N MET A 1 63.61 3.26 -1.82
CA MET A 1 62.41 4.06 -1.54
C MET A 1 61.35 3.10 -0.99
N SER A 2 61.26 3.04 0.33
CA SER A 2 60.31 2.17 1.03
C SER A 2 58.93 2.84 1.04
N GLU A 3 57.97 2.25 0.40
CA GLU A 3 56.57 2.65 0.51
C GLU A 3 56.12 2.45 1.97
N GLN A 4 56.00 3.52 2.70
CA GLN A 4 55.29 3.61 3.95
C GLN A 4 53.79 3.46 3.66
N ASN A 5 53.32 2.23 3.57
CA ASN A 5 51.90 1.90 3.64
C ASN A 5 51.46 2.17 5.10
N SER A 6 51.10 3.42 5.40
CA SER A 6 50.64 3.83 6.71
C SER A 6 49.24 3.23 6.90
N SER A 7 49.14 2.03 7.47
CA SER A 7 47.87 1.48 7.97
C SER A 7 47.32 2.45 9.02
N LEU A 8 46.17 3.08 8.70
CA LEU A 8 45.47 3.95 9.62
C LEU A 8 45.26 3.26 10.96
N SER A 9 45.49 3.93 12.07
CA SER A 9 45.16 3.41 13.39
C SER A 9 43.67 3.10 13.50
N THR A 10 43.30 2.15 14.37
CA THR A 10 41.89 1.76 14.60
C THR A 10 41.05 2.97 14.95
N THR A 11 41.58 3.93 15.70
CA THR A 11 40.89 5.16 16.12
C THR A 11 40.60 6.07 14.90
N GLU A 12 41.57 6.28 14.04
CA GLU A 12 41.40 7.12 12.82
C GLU A 12 40.39 6.49 11.86
N ARG A 13 40.39 5.17 11.74
CA ARG A 13 39.43 4.41 10.92
C ARG A 13 38.01 4.59 11.45
N THR A 14 37.78 4.40 12.75
CA THR A 14 36.48 4.58 13.40
C THR A 14 35.94 6.02 13.23
N GLN A 15 36.81 7.01 13.35
CA GLN A 15 36.43 8.40 13.16
C GLN A 15 36.04 8.71 11.71
N ARG A 16 36.73 8.17 10.73
CA ARG A 16 36.36 8.29 9.31
C ARG A 16 35.00 7.69 9.01
N TYR A 17 34.69 6.49 9.52
CA TYR A 17 33.38 5.87 9.34
C TYR A 17 32.27 6.67 10.01
N TYR A 18 32.52 7.21 11.20
CA TYR A 18 31.55 8.08 11.88
C TYR A 18 31.22 9.34 11.06
N PHE A 19 32.23 10.03 10.52
CA PHE A 19 31.99 11.21 9.67
C PHE A 19 31.33 10.85 8.33
N ALA A 20 31.67 9.72 7.75
CA ALA A 20 31.00 9.25 6.54
C ALA A 20 29.50 8.96 6.81
N ALA A 21 29.21 8.22 7.88
CA ALA A 21 27.84 7.95 8.30
C ALA A 21 27.04 9.22 8.60
N TRP A 22 27.68 10.21 9.25
CA TRP A 22 27.07 11.51 9.52
C TRP A 22 26.68 12.25 8.23
N ARG A 23 27.58 12.26 7.23
CA ARG A 23 27.29 12.89 5.92
C ARG A 23 26.14 12.19 5.23
N TRP A 24 26.17 10.86 5.15
CA TRP A 24 25.11 10.09 4.52
C TRP A 24 23.77 10.29 5.22
N HIS A 25 23.77 10.27 6.56
CA HIS A 25 22.55 10.53 7.33
C HIS A 25 21.98 11.92 7.07
N PHE A 26 22.84 12.94 7.03
CA PHE A 26 22.41 14.32 6.78
C PHE A 26 21.83 14.51 5.39
N TYR A 27 22.57 14.09 4.34
CA TYR A 27 22.11 14.28 2.96
C TYR A 27 20.92 13.39 2.60
N ALA A 28 20.93 12.13 3.04
CA ALA A 28 19.79 11.26 2.89
C ALA A 28 18.56 11.84 3.61
N GLY A 29 18.74 12.35 4.83
CA GLY A 29 17.66 13.00 5.58
C GLY A 29 17.07 14.20 4.84
N LEU A 30 17.91 15.08 4.30
CA LEU A 30 17.45 16.23 3.54
C LEU A 30 16.63 15.85 2.30
N PHE A 31 17.02 14.78 1.61
CA PHE A 31 16.28 14.25 0.46
C PHE A 31 14.99 13.55 0.88
N VAL A 32 15.03 12.73 1.94
CA VAL A 32 13.94 11.82 2.33
C VAL A 32 12.82 12.55 3.08
N ILE A 33 13.11 13.63 3.84
CA ILE A 33 12.12 14.33 4.67
C ILE A 33 10.83 14.70 3.90
N PRO A 34 10.87 15.38 2.73
CA PRO A 34 9.64 15.74 2.03
C PRO A 34 8.80 14.51 1.63
N PHE A 35 9.45 13.41 1.24
CA PHE A 35 8.76 12.17 0.90
C PHE A 35 8.15 11.50 2.13
N LEU A 36 8.86 11.43 3.27
CA LEU A 36 8.31 10.87 4.50
C LEU A 36 7.10 11.66 5.01
N ILE A 37 7.15 12.97 4.93
CA ILE A 37 6.00 13.81 5.30
C ILE A 37 4.83 13.50 4.38
N MET A 38 5.03 13.50 3.08
CA MET A 38 4.01 13.20 2.08
C MET A 38 3.44 11.80 2.28
N LEU A 39 4.28 10.77 2.39
CA LEU A 39 3.86 9.39 2.60
C LEU A 39 3.09 9.21 3.92
N THR A 40 3.51 9.89 4.99
CA THR A 40 2.82 9.81 6.28
C THR A 40 1.44 10.46 6.20
N VAL A 41 1.34 11.64 5.61
CA VAL A 41 0.06 12.37 5.48
C VAL A 41 -0.90 11.61 4.56
N THR A 42 -0.42 11.17 3.40
CA THR A 42 -1.26 10.42 2.45
C THR A 42 -1.67 9.07 3.01
N GLY A 43 -0.77 8.34 3.67
CA GLY A 43 -1.09 7.08 4.33
C GLY A 43 -2.16 7.25 5.42
N LEU A 44 -2.08 8.33 6.22
CA LEU A 44 -3.09 8.65 7.22
C LEU A 44 -4.45 8.97 6.58
N ILE A 45 -4.47 9.77 5.52
CA ILE A 45 -5.71 10.08 4.78
C ILE A 45 -6.31 8.79 4.21
N MET A 46 -5.51 7.94 3.59
CA MET A 46 -5.98 6.66 3.05
C MET A 46 -6.58 5.77 4.15
N MET A 47 -5.92 5.66 5.30
CA MET A 47 -6.40 4.89 6.45
C MET A 47 -7.75 5.41 6.95
N VAL A 48 -7.87 6.72 7.17
CA VAL A 48 -9.11 7.34 7.62
C VAL A 48 -10.20 7.21 6.56
N SER A 49 -9.88 7.44 5.30
CA SER A 49 -10.84 7.31 4.19
C SER A 49 -11.38 5.89 4.06
N ALA A 50 -10.50 4.88 4.21
CA ALA A 50 -10.91 3.48 4.15
C ALA A 50 -11.84 3.09 5.30
N GLN A 51 -11.63 3.63 6.51
CA GLN A 51 -12.43 3.33 7.69
C GLN A 51 -13.76 4.10 7.74
N GLN A 52 -13.72 5.40 7.41
CA GLN A 52 -14.88 6.28 7.59
C GLN A 52 -15.86 6.24 6.42
N PHE A 53 -15.33 6.13 5.20
CA PHE A 53 -16.16 6.28 3.99
C PHE A 53 -16.41 4.97 3.28
N ASN A 54 -15.94 3.87 3.82
CA ASN A 54 -15.84 2.58 3.14
C ASN A 54 -15.44 2.79 1.67
N GLN A 55 -14.45 2.12 1.12
CA GLN A 55 -13.97 2.33 -0.26
C GLN A 55 -15.08 2.29 -1.34
N MET A 56 -16.29 1.93 -0.95
CA MET A 56 -17.48 1.76 -1.78
C MET A 56 -18.41 2.99 -1.77
N GLY A 57 -18.08 4.05 -1.02
CA GLY A 57 -18.89 5.27 -0.90
C GLY A 57 -19.89 5.24 0.26
N LEU A 58 -20.35 6.46 0.61
CA LEU A 58 -21.40 6.62 1.63
C LEU A 58 -22.75 6.19 1.03
N VAL A 59 -23.25 5.06 1.46
CA VAL A 59 -24.60 4.58 1.13
C VAL A 59 -25.31 4.25 2.43
N GLY A 60 -26.53 4.74 2.58
CA GLY A 60 -27.37 4.49 3.74
C GLY A 60 -27.78 3.02 3.88
N ASP A 61 -28.40 2.70 5.00
CA ASP A 61 -29.00 1.39 5.22
C ASP A 61 -30.21 1.19 4.30
N VAL A 62 -30.40 -0.06 3.87
CA VAL A 62 -31.57 -0.48 3.09
C VAL A 62 -32.65 -1.07 4.01
N VAL A 63 -33.90 -0.97 3.60
CA VAL A 63 -35.02 -1.53 4.34
C VAL A 63 -35.21 -2.99 3.93
N ILE A 64 -35.19 -3.89 4.89
CA ILE A 64 -35.43 -5.31 4.66
C ILE A 64 -36.91 -5.52 4.33
N THR A 65 -37.21 -5.85 3.07
CA THR A 65 -38.61 -6.03 2.61
C THR A 65 -38.95 -7.46 2.22
N GLY A 66 -38.08 -8.44 2.56
CA GLY A 66 -38.32 -9.87 2.26
C GLY A 66 -37.02 -10.58 1.91
N GLU A 67 -37.10 -11.52 0.98
CA GLU A 67 -35.95 -12.25 0.46
C GLU A 67 -35.19 -11.38 -0.56
N PRO A 68 -33.85 -11.39 -0.57
CA PRO A 68 -33.07 -10.67 -1.55
C PRO A 68 -33.35 -11.16 -2.98
N LEU A 69 -33.38 -10.24 -3.92
CA LEU A 69 -33.49 -10.56 -5.34
C LEU A 69 -32.26 -11.37 -5.81
N PRO A 70 -32.42 -12.23 -6.81
CA PRO A 70 -31.28 -12.92 -7.42
C PRO A 70 -30.16 -11.95 -7.82
N ILE A 71 -28.90 -12.35 -7.59
CA ILE A 71 -27.73 -11.51 -7.89
C ILE A 71 -27.71 -11.10 -9.37
N SER A 72 -28.15 -11.98 -10.26
CA SER A 72 -28.29 -11.69 -11.70
C SER A 72 -29.24 -10.51 -11.99
N HIS A 73 -30.32 -10.39 -11.23
CA HIS A 73 -31.26 -9.27 -11.35
C HIS A 73 -30.62 -7.99 -10.85
N GLN A 74 -30.00 -8.01 -9.68
CA GLN A 74 -29.25 -6.86 -9.13
C GLN A 74 -28.14 -6.40 -10.08
N ALA A 75 -27.36 -7.35 -10.64
CA ALA A 75 -26.29 -7.07 -11.59
C ALA A 75 -26.82 -6.39 -12.88
N LYS A 76 -28.00 -6.81 -13.36
CA LYS A 76 -28.66 -6.19 -14.52
C LYS A 76 -29.01 -4.73 -14.24
N GLN A 77 -29.52 -4.43 -13.06
CA GLN A 77 -29.82 -3.06 -12.66
C GLN A 77 -28.52 -2.21 -12.53
N ALA A 78 -27.49 -2.77 -11.92
CA ALA A 78 -26.20 -2.12 -11.82
C ALA A 78 -25.60 -1.78 -13.21
N LEU A 79 -25.65 -2.75 -14.14
CA LEU A 79 -25.17 -2.55 -15.50
C LEU A 79 -26.00 -1.52 -16.27
N ALA A 80 -27.30 -1.46 -16.03
CA ALA A 80 -28.15 -0.43 -16.66
C ALA A 80 -27.78 1.00 -16.23
N ALA A 81 -27.26 1.15 -15.02
CA ALA A 81 -26.80 2.46 -14.50
C ALA A 81 -25.46 2.92 -15.08
N VAL A 82 -24.68 2.02 -15.71
CA VAL A 82 -23.38 2.33 -16.32
C VAL A 82 -23.35 1.87 -17.77
N PRO A 83 -23.79 2.73 -18.72
CA PRO A 83 -23.84 2.39 -20.14
C PRO A 83 -22.46 1.96 -20.67
N ASN A 84 -22.44 0.90 -21.47
CA ASN A 84 -21.22 0.29 -22.04
C ASN A 84 -20.22 -0.20 -20.99
N GLY A 85 -20.66 -0.40 -19.74
CA GLY A 85 -19.86 -0.98 -18.66
C GLY A 85 -19.80 -2.50 -18.77
N LYS A 86 -18.72 -3.08 -18.24
CA LYS A 86 -18.56 -4.53 -18.05
C LYS A 86 -18.51 -4.82 -16.56
N LEU A 87 -19.28 -5.79 -16.10
CA LEU A 87 -19.26 -6.25 -14.71
C LEU A 87 -17.87 -6.85 -14.41
N ASP A 88 -17.21 -6.32 -13.38
CA ASP A 88 -15.91 -6.79 -12.93
C ASP A 88 -16.01 -7.61 -11.64
N ARG A 89 -16.82 -7.12 -10.67
CA ARG A 89 -16.90 -7.75 -9.35
C ARG A 89 -18.25 -7.50 -8.68
N TYR A 90 -18.70 -8.49 -7.93
CA TYR A 90 -19.78 -8.38 -6.97
C TYR A 90 -19.24 -8.45 -5.55
N VAL A 91 -19.72 -7.57 -4.68
CA VAL A 91 -19.45 -7.60 -3.24
C VAL A 91 -20.78 -7.74 -2.51
N ALA A 92 -20.93 -8.85 -1.80
CA ALA A 92 -22.14 -9.12 -1.03
C ALA A 92 -22.34 -8.10 0.10
N PRO A 93 -23.58 -7.83 0.51
CA PRO A 93 -23.88 -7.03 1.68
C PRO A 93 -23.17 -7.55 2.93
N GLU A 94 -22.57 -6.67 3.72
CA GLU A 94 -21.94 -7.03 5.01
C GLU A 94 -22.97 -7.43 6.08
N ALA A 95 -24.19 -6.91 5.96
CA ALA A 95 -25.34 -7.23 6.82
C ALA A 95 -26.63 -7.11 6.01
N ALA A 96 -27.73 -7.69 6.49
CA ALA A 96 -29.01 -7.70 5.79
C ALA A 96 -29.54 -6.30 5.45
N ASN A 97 -29.24 -5.29 6.28
CA ASN A 97 -29.64 -3.90 6.04
C ASN A 97 -28.60 -3.09 5.24
N ARG A 98 -27.65 -3.75 4.57
CA ARG A 98 -26.63 -3.06 3.77
C ARG A 98 -26.83 -3.32 2.28
N PRO A 99 -26.46 -2.36 1.40
CA PRO A 99 -26.54 -2.55 -0.04
C PRO A 99 -25.53 -3.57 -0.55
N ALA A 100 -25.84 -4.16 -1.69
CA ALA A 100 -24.89 -4.89 -2.50
C ALA A 100 -24.10 -3.94 -3.39
N PHE A 101 -22.83 -4.25 -3.67
CA PHE A 101 -21.99 -3.42 -4.53
C PHE A 101 -21.55 -4.19 -5.77
N PHE A 102 -21.57 -3.49 -6.89
CA PHE A 102 -21.11 -3.98 -8.19
C PHE A 102 -20.04 -3.06 -8.72
N ALA A 103 -18.82 -3.58 -8.93
CA ALA A 103 -17.78 -2.86 -9.63
C ALA A 103 -17.95 -3.09 -11.13
N ILE A 104 -18.07 -2.01 -11.89
CA ILE A 104 -18.30 -2.03 -13.33
C ILE A 104 -17.20 -1.24 -14.02
N LYS A 105 -16.44 -1.89 -14.90
CA LYS A 105 -15.40 -1.23 -15.70
C LYS A 105 -16.04 -0.49 -16.88
N GLN A 106 -15.72 0.79 -17.02
CA GLN A 106 -16.11 1.64 -18.13
C GLN A 106 -14.87 2.34 -18.70
N GLY A 107 -14.26 1.76 -19.70
CA GLY A 107 -12.96 2.21 -20.21
C GLY A 107 -11.86 2.04 -19.16
N LYS A 108 -11.26 3.16 -18.73
CA LYS A 108 -10.25 3.18 -17.63
C LYS A 108 -10.87 3.38 -16.25
N ALA A 109 -12.11 3.83 -16.16
CA ALA A 109 -12.80 4.08 -14.90
C ALA A 109 -13.40 2.78 -14.36
N VAL A 110 -13.48 2.71 -13.02
CA VAL A 110 -14.20 1.65 -12.30
C VAL A 110 -15.33 2.30 -11.51
N MET A 111 -16.55 2.03 -11.95
CA MET A 111 -17.76 2.54 -11.30
C MET A 111 -18.20 1.56 -10.22
N ASN A 112 -18.30 2.01 -8.98
CA ASN A 112 -18.93 1.24 -7.90
C ASN A 112 -20.41 1.62 -7.84
N VAL A 113 -21.26 0.66 -8.11
CA VAL A 113 -22.71 0.80 -8.09
C VAL A 113 -23.27 0.11 -6.86
N ALA A 114 -23.93 0.87 -5.99
CA ALA A 114 -24.64 0.35 -4.83
C ALA A 114 -26.08 0.03 -5.23
N VAL A 115 -26.53 -1.19 -4.95
CA VAL A 115 -27.86 -1.66 -5.29
C VAL A 115 -28.54 -2.17 -4.04
N ASP A 116 -29.82 -1.80 -3.85
CA ASP A 116 -30.68 -2.38 -2.83
C ASP A 116 -31.00 -3.84 -3.19
N PRO A 117 -30.56 -4.81 -2.36
CA PRO A 117 -30.74 -6.22 -2.70
C PRO A 117 -32.20 -6.68 -2.70
N TYR A 118 -33.13 -5.91 -2.12
CA TYR A 118 -34.53 -6.33 -1.98
C TYR A 118 -35.42 -5.85 -3.12
N ASN A 119 -35.20 -4.63 -3.61
CA ASN A 119 -36.01 -4.05 -4.68
C ASN A 119 -35.23 -3.83 -6.00
N GLY A 120 -33.90 -3.91 -5.95
CA GLY A 120 -33.05 -3.72 -7.10
C GLY A 120 -32.75 -2.26 -7.45
N ASP A 121 -33.16 -1.30 -6.61
CA ASP A 121 -32.91 0.11 -6.84
C ASP A 121 -31.42 0.44 -6.78
N VAL A 122 -30.95 1.25 -7.71
CA VAL A 122 -29.59 1.78 -7.70
C VAL A 122 -29.55 2.97 -6.75
N LEU A 123 -28.85 2.79 -5.62
CA LEU A 123 -28.76 3.78 -4.55
C LEU A 123 -27.68 4.82 -4.81
N ASN A 124 -26.56 4.41 -5.41
CA ASN A 124 -25.45 5.30 -5.69
C ASN A 124 -24.55 4.73 -6.80
N VAL A 125 -23.90 5.62 -7.56
CA VAL A 125 -22.89 5.30 -8.57
C VAL A 125 -21.69 6.20 -8.36
N ILE A 126 -20.55 5.63 -8.05
CA ILE A 126 -19.32 6.35 -7.70
C ILE A 126 -18.19 5.92 -8.62
N ASP A 127 -17.52 6.87 -9.24
CA ASP A 127 -16.25 6.61 -9.91
C ASP A 127 -15.15 6.36 -8.86
N LYS A 128 -14.74 5.10 -8.73
CA LYS A 128 -13.72 4.69 -7.77
C LYS A 128 -12.38 5.40 -8.01
N THR A 129 -12.09 5.78 -9.24
CA THR A 129 -10.82 6.43 -9.59
C THR A 129 -10.75 7.90 -9.15
N GLN A 130 -11.90 8.50 -8.83
CA GLN A 130 -11.99 9.90 -8.39
C GLN A 130 -12.28 10.05 -6.89
N THR A 131 -12.20 8.96 -6.13
CA THR A 131 -12.37 9.04 -4.67
C THR A 131 -11.15 9.68 -4.00
N LEU A 132 -11.36 10.26 -2.81
CA LEU A 132 -10.26 10.79 -1.99
C LEU A 132 -9.19 9.71 -1.73
N TYR A 133 -9.63 8.48 -1.49
CA TYR A 133 -8.72 7.34 -1.34
C TYR A 133 -7.86 7.12 -2.59
N ALA A 134 -8.47 7.08 -3.78
CA ALA A 134 -7.75 6.85 -5.03
C ALA A 134 -6.73 7.95 -5.32
N ILE A 135 -7.15 9.21 -5.25
CA ILE A 135 -6.25 10.36 -5.47
C ILE A 135 -5.09 10.33 -4.47
N THR A 136 -5.37 10.03 -3.21
CA THR A 136 -4.34 9.97 -2.16
C THR A 136 -3.41 8.79 -2.36
N ASN A 137 -3.94 7.65 -2.85
CA ASN A 137 -3.15 6.47 -3.22
C ASN A 137 -2.19 6.77 -4.37
N ASP A 138 -2.66 7.48 -5.40
CA ASP A 138 -1.83 7.85 -6.55
C ASP A 138 -0.74 8.87 -6.16
N ILE A 139 -1.04 9.79 -5.22
CA ILE A 139 0.00 10.64 -4.63
C ILE A 139 1.00 9.81 -3.84
N HIS A 140 0.53 8.87 -3.03
CA HIS A 140 1.35 8.03 -2.16
C HIS A 140 2.32 7.13 -2.94
N GLY A 141 1.85 6.50 -4.02
CA GLY A 141 2.64 5.56 -4.81
C GLY A 141 3.40 6.21 -5.97
N GLU A 142 2.77 7.14 -6.67
CA GLU A 142 3.24 7.59 -7.99
C GLU A 142 3.37 9.11 -8.12
N LEU A 143 3.15 9.89 -7.06
CA LEU A 143 3.20 11.36 -7.06
C LEU A 143 2.29 12.01 -8.13
N LEU A 144 1.26 11.33 -8.62
CA LEU A 144 0.41 11.70 -9.75
C LEU A 144 1.15 11.81 -11.11
N ILE A 145 2.39 11.35 -11.21
CA ILE A 145 3.23 11.43 -12.42
C ILE A 145 3.65 10.05 -12.96
N GLY A 146 2.93 9.00 -12.54
CA GLY A 146 3.11 7.63 -13.04
C GLY A 146 4.46 7.02 -12.70
N ASP A 147 5.01 6.20 -13.60
CA ASP A 147 6.23 5.40 -13.39
C ASP A 147 7.42 6.21 -12.84
N PHE A 148 7.58 7.46 -13.27
CA PHE A 148 8.66 8.32 -12.79
C PHE A 148 8.45 8.67 -11.31
N GLY A 149 7.21 8.91 -10.90
CA GLY A 149 6.86 9.14 -9.50
C GLY A 149 7.08 7.91 -8.62
N ASP A 150 6.69 6.73 -9.11
CA ASP A 150 6.96 5.44 -8.45
C ASP A 150 8.47 5.27 -8.20
N TRP A 151 9.32 5.50 -9.19
CA TRP A 151 10.78 5.45 -9.01
C TRP A 151 11.31 6.45 -7.99
N MET A 152 10.75 7.65 -7.93
CA MET A 152 11.14 8.65 -6.92
C MET A 152 10.77 8.21 -5.51
N VAL A 153 9.58 7.69 -5.31
CA VAL A 153 9.10 7.15 -4.03
C VAL A 153 9.93 5.93 -3.62
N GLU A 154 10.23 5.04 -4.55
CA GLU A 154 11.06 3.86 -4.35
C GLU A 154 12.51 4.24 -3.96
N ALA A 155 13.10 5.24 -4.63
CA ALA A 155 14.41 5.78 -4.28
C ALA A 155 14.41 6.41 -2.88
N ALA A 156 13.40 7.20 -2.54
CA ALA A 156 13.25 7.80 -1.22
C ALA A 156 13.08 6.73 -0.12
N SER A 157 12.31 5.68 -0.39
CA SER A 157 12.14 4.53 0.51
C SER A 157 13.45 3.78 0.73
N SER A 158 14.23 3.55 -0.32
CA SER A 158 15.56 2.95 -0.25
C SER A 158 16.55 3.81 0.56
N MET A 159 16.52 5.13 0.33
CA MET A 159 17.32 6.08 1.11
C MET A 159 16.87 6.17 2.57
N THR A 160 15.61 5.88 2.86
CA THR A 160 15.12 5.81 4.25
C THR A 160 15.75 4.64 5.01
N ILE A 161 15.99 3.50 4.37
CA ILE A 161 16.74 2.38 4.98
C ILE A 161 18.16 2.84 5.34
N LEU A 162 18.84 3.52 4.41
CA LEU A 162 20.16 4.08 4.67
C LEU A 162 20.14 5.10 5.83
N LEU A 163 19.09 5.93 5.88
CA LEU A 163 18.88 6.91 6.95
C LEU A 163 18.72 6.22 8.31
N ILE A 164 17.93 5.15 8.39
CA ILE A 164 17.74 4.35 9.61
C ILE A 164 19.07 3.74 10.07
N VAL A 165 19.76 3.03 9.17
CA VAL A 165 21.04 2.35 9.50
C VAL A 165 22.09 3.34 9.98
N THR A 166 22.28 4.44 9.26
CA THR A 166 23.27 5.47 9.63
C THR A 166 22.86 6.20 10.90
N GLY A 167 21.58 6.49 11.11
CA GLY A 167 21.05 7.13 12.30
C GLY A 167 21.25 6.28 13.56
N LEU A 168 20.89 5.00 13.50
CA LEU A 168 21.11 4.06 14.59
C LEU A 168 22.62 3.91 14.89
N TYR A 169 23.46 3.79 13.88
CA TYR A 169 24.90 3.74 14.06
C TYR A 169 25.45 4.99 14.78
N LEU A 170 25.05 6.18 14.33
CA LEU A 170 25.50 7.45 14.92
C LEU A 170 25.05 7.65 16.36
N TRP A 171 23.85 7.18 16.69
CA TRP A 171 23.25 7.38 18.00
C TRP A 171 23.67 6.31 18.99
N LEU A 172 23.50 5.02 18.64
CA LEU A 172 23.82 3.90 19.52
C LEU A 172 25.31 3.80 19.85
N SER A 173 26.19 4.11 18.87
CA SER A 173 27.64 4.08 19.09
C SER A 173 28.14 5.05 20.14
N LYS A 174 27.40 6.15 20.38
CA LYS A 174 27.78 7.20 21.37
C LYS A 174 27.09 7.05 22.70
N MET A 175 25.82 6.65 22.72
CA MET A 175 24.96 6.71 23.91
C MET A 175 24.76 5.35 24.57
N GLY A 176 25.04 4.24 23.89
CA GLY A 176 24.79 2.89 24.41
C GLY A 176 23.35 2.73 24.91
N TRP A 177 23.15 2.19 26.11
CA TRP A 177 21.81 2.02 26.70
C TRP A 177 21.04 3.33 26.96
N ARG A 178 21.74 4.46 27.10
CA ARG A 178 21.12 5.78 27.23
C ARG A 178 20.43 6.25 25.96
N SER A 179 20.63 5.57 24.85
CA SER A 179 19.98 5.87 23.56
C SER A 179 18.45 5.77 23.59
N PHE A 180 17.89 5.09 24.56
CA PHE A 180 16.45 4.84 24.66
C PHE A 180 15.67 5.82 25.51
N VAL A 181 16.38 6.72 26.22
CA VAL A 181 15.76 7.69 27.14
C VAL A 181 16.23 9.11 26.81
N PRO A 182 15.31 10.09 26.68
CA PRO A 182 15.72 11.45 26.40
C PRO A 182 16.39 12.11 27.61
N GLU A 183 17.35 12.97 27.33
CA GLU A 183 18.02 13.77 28.37
C GLU A 183 17.16 15.00 28.73
N LEU A 184 16.28 14.80 29.73
CA LEU A 184 15.28 15.82 30.12
C LEU A 184 15.91 17.12 30.64
N ALA A 185 17.11 17.06 31.17
CA ALA A 185 17.85 18.25 31.69
C ALA A 185 18.52 19.06 30.53
N ALA A 186 18.62 18.49 29.34
CA ALA A 186 19.21 19.18 28.21
C ALA A 186 18.36 20.38 27.75
N LYS A 187 19.02 21.44 27.31
CA LYS A 187 18.36 22.65 26.79
C LYS A 187 18.85 22.98 25.37
N GLY A 188 18.03 23.73 24.63
CA GLY A 188 18.38 24.22 23.31
C GLY A 188 18.71 23.08 22.32
N ARG A 189 19.80 23.23 21.59
CA ARG A 189 20.24 22.27 20.56
C ARG A 189 20.48 20.85 21.09
N ALA A 190 20.97 20.73 22.34
CA ALA A 190 21.22 19.44 22.96
C ALA A 190 19.91 18.66 23.20
N ALA A 191 18.85 19.35 23.64
CA ALA A 191 17.52 18.77 23.82
C ALA A 191 16.97 18.23 22.50
N TRP A 192 16.98 19.03 21.43
CA TRP A 192 16.51 18.62 20.12
C TRP A 192 17.25 17.39 19.57
N LYS A 193 18.58 17.36 19.77
CA LYS A 193 19.41 16.22 19.38
C LYS A 193 19.04 14.96 20.16
N SER A 194 18.82 15.09 21.48
CA SER A 194 18.43 13.99 22.36
C SER A 194 17.07 13.43 21.95
N TRP A 195 16.07 14.29 21.78
CA TRP A 195 14.74 13.87 21.32
C TRP A 195 14.77 13.23 19.93
N HIS A 196 15.48 13.81 18.99
CA HIS A 196 15.62 13.24 17.64
C HIS A 196 16.25 11.84 17.69
N GLY A 197 17.32 11.66 18.44
CA GLY A 197 17.98 10.35 18.56
C GLY A 197 17.10 9.29 19.23
N VAL A 198 16.43 9.64 20.32
CA VAL A 198 15.55 8.71 21.06
C VAL A 198 14.31 8.36 20.23
N LEU A 199 13.59 9.36 19.73
CA LEU A 199 12.41 9.12 18.90
C LEU A 199 12.79 8.37 17.63
N GLY A 200 13.91 8.74 16.98
CA GLY A 200 14.42 8.03 15.81
C GLY A 200 14.74 6.56 16.10
N THR A 201 15.29 6.26 17.27
CA THR A 201 15.58 4.87 17.68
C THR A 201 14.29 4.06 17.84
N TRP A 202 13.29 4.60 18.51
CA TRP A 202 12.02 3.91 18.73
C TRP A 202 11.19 3.76 17.43
N ILE A 203 11.15 4.82 16.63
CA ILE A 203 10.37 4.83 15.38
C ILE A 203 11.05 3.98 14.30
N SER A 204 12.38 3.84 14.32
CA SER A 204 13.14 3.17 13.27
C SER A 204 12.67 1.74 12.99
N LEU A 205 12.27 0.98 14.03
CA LEU A 205 11.75 -0.38 13.86
C LEU A 205 10.45 -0.40 13.05
N PHE A 206 9.49 0.44 13.44
CA PHE A 206 8.20 0.52 12.74
C PHE A 206 8.38 1.09 11.34
N LEU A 207 9.19 2.14 11.21
CA LEU A 207 9.48 2.75 9.90
C LEU A 207 10.16 1.75 8.96
N LEU A 208 11.09 0.93 9.46
CA LEU A 208 11.72 -0.13 8.66
C LEU A 208 10.71 -1.17 8.19
N LEU A 209 9.78 -1.60 9.05
CA LEU A 209 8.71 -2.53 8.68
C LEU A 209 7.81 -1.93 7.60
N PHE A 210 7.38 -0.68 7.74
CA PHE A 210 6.56 -0.01 6.74
C PHE A 210 7.28 0.17 5.41
N VAL A 211 8.56 0.58 5.43
CA VAL A 211 9.35 0.77 4.22
C VAL A 211 9.56 -0.57 3.50
N LEU A 212 9.93 -1.63 4.22
CA LEU A 212 10.14 -2.96 3.61
C LEU A 212 8.83 -3.53 3.05
N SER A 213 7.70 -3.38 3.76
CA SER A 213 6.41 -3.81 3.25
C SER A 213 5.97 -2.99 2.03
N GLY A 214 6.20 -1.67 2.04
CA GLY A 214 5.90 -0.80 0.90
C GLY A 214 6.74 -1.12 -0.34
N LEU A 215 8.05 -1.33 -0.17
CA LEU A 215 8.95 -1.71 -1.26
C LEU A 215 8.57 -3.04 -1.94
N ALA A 216 7.88 -3.94 -1.24
CA ALA A 216 7.39 -5.17 -1.84
C ALA A 216 6.31 -4.93 -2.92
N TRP A 217 5.62 -3.78 -2.88
CA TRP A 217 4.63 -3.36 -3.88
C TRP A 217 5.25 -2.54 -5.02
N ALA A 218 6.45 -1.99 -4.83
CA ALA A 218 7.11 -1.11 -5.77
C ALA A 218 7.52 -1.82 -7.07
N GLY A 219 7.63 -1.07 -8.16
CA GLY A 219 7.88 -1.61 -9.49
C GLY A 219 9.22 -2.33 -9.62
N VAL A 220 10.30 -1.77 -9.10
CA VAL A 220 11.65 -2.36 -9.18
C VAL A 220 11.90 -3.35 -8.05
N TRP A 221 11.75 -2.93 -6.79
CA TRP A 221 11.99 -3.83 -5.64
C TRP A 221 11.00 -4.99 -5.61
N GLY A 222 9.71 -4.70 -5.68
CA GLY A 222 8.66 -5.70 -5.69
C GLY A 222 8.77 -6.62 -6.90
N GLY A 223 8.78 -6.04 -8.10
CA GLY A 223 8.79 -6.79 -9.35
C GLY A 223 10.06 -7.60 -9.59
N LYS A 224 11.24 -7.11 -9.19
CA LYS A 224 12.53 -7.77 -9.50
C LYS A 224 13.09 -8.60 -8.34
N PHE A 225 12.87 -8.22 -7.09
CA PHE A 225 13.51 -8.86 -5.95
C PHE A 225 12.57 -9.65 -5.04
N VAL A 226 11.27 -9.32 -5.01
CA VAL A 226 10.30 -10.01 -4.14
C VAL A 226 9.47 -11.01 -4.93
N GLN A 227 8.78 -10.57 -5.96
CA GLN A 227 7.84 -11.39 -6.73
C GLN A 227 8.48 -12.53 -7.56
N PRO A 228 9.76 -12.51 -7.99
CA PRO A 228 10.38 -13.67 -8.60
C PRO A 228 10.45 -14.89 -7.67
N TRP A 229 10.49 -14.67 -6.35
CA TRP A 229 10.69 -15.69 -5.33
C TRP A 229 9.45 -15.96 -4.45
N SER A 230 8.46 -15.09 -4.51
CA SER A 230 7.25 -15.24 -3.69
C SER A 230 6.04 -14.63 -4.39
N SER A 231 4.84 -15.08 -4.01
CA SER A 231 3.58 -14.46 -4.42
C SER A 231 3.23 -13.18 -3.65
N PHE A 232 4.03 -12.82 -2.64
CA PHE A 232 3.82 -11.59 -1.87
C PHE A 232 4.19 -10.34 -2.70
N PRO A 233 3.46 -9.24 -2.60
CA PRO A 233 2.22 -9.04 -1.84
C PRO A 233 0.95 -9.42 -2.62
N VAL A 234 1.07 -9.73 -3.89
CA VAL A 234 -0.02 -10.11 -4.79
C VAL A 234 0.15 -11.56 -5.18
N GLU A 235 -0.83 -12.39 -4.94
CA GLU A 235 -0.85 -13.74 -5.47
C GLU A 235 -0.75 -13.67 -6.99
N ARG A 236 0.32 -14.20 -7.54
CA ARG A 236 0.39 -14.42 -8.98
C ARG A 236 -0.69 -15.43 -9.31
N LYS A 237 -1.53 -15.09 -10.28
CA LYS A 237 -2.38 -16.08 -10.92
C LYS A 237 -1.45 -17.21 -11.37
N ALA A 238 -1.42 -18.31 -10.63
CA ALA A 238 -0.79 -19.51 -11.12
C ALA A 238 -1.47 -19.76 -12.47
N LYS A 239 -0.69 -19.90 -13.56
CA LYS A 239 -1.21 -20.53 -14.76
C LYS A 239 -1.52 -21.96 -14.34
N LEU A 240 -2.73 -22.16 -13.89
CA LEU A 240 -3.25 -23.48 -13.61
C LEU A 240 -3.30 -24.20 -14.94
N TRP A 241 -2.25 -24.96 -15.18
CA TRP A 241 -2.22 -25.96 -16.23
C TRP A 241 -3.05 -27.15 -15.73
N SER A 242 -4.30 -26.94 -15.49
CA SER A 242 -5.14 -28.02 -15.06
C SER A 242 -6.43 -27.99 -15.86
N SER A 243 -6.80 -29.14 -16.30
CA SER A 243 -8.16 -29.52 -16.60
C SER A 243 -9.03 -29.44 -15.35
N ASP A 244 -8.88 -28.35 -14.59
CA ASP A 244 -9.56 -28.21 -13.33
C ASP A 244 -11.00 -27.73 -13.57
N MET A 245 -11.83 -28.29 -12.81
CA MET A 245 -13.24 -27.98 -12.76
C MET A 245 -13.50 -26.73 -11.88
N THR A 246 -12.60 -25.76 -11.93
CA THR A 246 -12.74 -24.49 -11.19
C THR A 246 -13.22 -23.38 -12.11
N HIS A 247 -13.75 -22.30 -11.55
CA HIS A 247 -14.20 -21.15 -12.33
C HIS A 247 -13.09 -20.49 -13.12
N ALA A 248 -11.81 -20.71 -12.78
CA ALA A 248 -10.66 -20.24 -13.54
C ALA A 248 -10.64 -20.76 -14.98
N SER A 249 -11.23 -21.91 -15.26
CA SER A 249 -11.36 -22.46 -16.61
C SER A 249 -12.21 -21.58 -17.55
N LEU A 250 -13.01 -20.67 -17.02
CA LEU A 250 -13.84 -19.72 -17.77
C LEU A 250 -13.09 -18.47 -18.20
N ASN A 251 -11.86 -18.24 -17.74
CA ASN A 251 -11.09 -17.03 -18.02
C ASN A 251 -10.71 -16.83 -19.51
N HIS A 252 -10.90 -17.85 -20.32
CA HIS A 252 -10.68 -17.80 -21.80
C HIS A 252 -11.99 -17.84 -22.59
N GLY A 253 -13.13 -17.73 -21.91
CA GLY A 253 -14.46 -17.78 -22.48
C GLY A 253 -15.03 -16.39 -22.82
N PRO A 254 -16.27 -16.33 -23.31
CA PRO A 254 -16.94 -15.08 -23.67
C PRO A 254 -17.27 -14.17 -22.50
N LEU A 255 -17.05 -14.61 -21.28
CA LEU A 255 -17.34 -13.86 -20.03
C LEU A 255 -16.16 -13.05 -19.50
N ASP A 256 -15.05 -12.96 -20.26
CA ASP A 256 -13.79 -12.36 -19.79
C ASP A 256 -13.18 -13.11 -18.55
N GLU A 257 -12.34 -12.45 -17.76
CA GLU A 257 -11.74 -13.06 -16.59
C GLU A 257 -12.75 -13.23 -15.45
N VAL A 258 -12.81 -14.40 -14.87
CA VAL A 258 -13.59 -14.67 -13.65
C VAL A 258 -13.00 -13.87 -12.49
N PRO A 259 -13.81 -13.22 -11.64
CA PRO A 259 -13.31 -12.52 -10.46
C PRO A 259 -12.43 -13.43 -9.61
N TRP A 260 -11.26 -12.94 -9.23
CA TRP A 260 -10.22 -13.70 -8.51
C TRP A 260 -10.74 -14.47 -7.28
N GLY A 261 -11.75 -13.93 -6.59
CA GLY A 261 -12.38 -14.60 -5.43
C GLY A 261 -13.15 -15.86 -5.77
N LEU A 262 -13.48 -16.07 -7.06
CA LEU A 262 -14.18 -17.26 -7.53
C LEU A 262 -13.27 -18.21 -8.32
N GLU A 263 -12.09 -17.77 -8.75
CA GLU A 263 -11.20 -18.56 -9.62
C GLU A 263 -10.89 -19.96 -9.08
N LEU A 264 -10.66 -20.05 -7.77
CA LEU A 264 -10.30 -21.30 -7.11
C LEU A 264 -11.51 -22.08 -6.56
N THR A 265 -12.72 -21.55 -6.74
CA THR A 265 -13.92 -22.28 -6.30
C THR A 265 -14.29 -23.35 -7.32
N PRO A 266 -14.67 -24.57 -6.88
CA PRO A 266 -15.13 -25.61 -7.77
C PRO A 266 -16.37 -25.19 -8.56
N MET A 267 -16.43 -25.58 -9.81
CA MET A 267 -17.65 -25.44 -10.62
C MET A 267 -18.77 -26.29 -10.06
N PRO A 268 -20.03 -25.79 -10.05
CA PRO A 268 -21.16 -26.61 -9.68
C PRO A 268 -21.24 -27.84 -10.58
N ILE A 269 -21.40 -29.02 -9.99
CA ILE A 269 -21.62 -30.24 -10.76
C ILE A 269 -23.02 -30.13 -11.36
N SER A 270 -23.11 -30.09 -12.68
CA SER A 270 -24.39 -30.16 -13.36
C SER A 270 -25.02 -31.55 -13.07
N GLY A 271 -26.12 -31.56 -12.33
CA GLY A 271 -26.93 -32.76 -12.13
C GLY A 271 -27.68 -33.14 -13.41
#